data_54bcc7aeee7e977fbf75d849817eea89
#
_entry.id   54bcc7aeee7e977fbf75d849817eea89
#
_cell.length_a   1.000
_cell.length_b   1.000
_cell.length_c   1.000
_cell.angle_alpha   90.00
_cell.angle_beta   90.00
_cell.angle_gamma   90.00
#
_symmetry.space_group_name_H-M   'P 1'
#
loop_
_entity.id
_entity.type
_entity.pdbx_description
1 polymer ?
#
loop_
_entity_poly.entity_id
_entity_poly.type
_entity_poly.pdbx_seq_one_letter_code
_entity_poly.pdbx_strand_id
1 'polypeptide(L)'
;MKALLIIDMQKGSFKPYTLRHDTLGTIDRINSLSAAFRTNHYPVIFIQHDGTRENCFLPGAEDWEILPELERLPNDITISKTANDAFYKTSLQETLSEKSITELFITGCATDFCVDTTIKSALSKDYNVTVIEDGHTTASRPFLDAPAVINHYNWLWADMSPTKYKLAVVKTCDILL
;
A
#
# COMPACT_ATOMS: atom_id res chain seq x y z
N MET A 1 1.34 -17.75 -5.07
CA MET A 1 1.71 -17.32 -3.69
C MET A 1 1.15 -15.94 -3.43
N LYS A 2 0.87 -15.57 -2.14
CA LYS A 2 0.37 -14.26 -1.70
C LYS A 2 1.52 -13.33 -1.30
N ALA A 3 1.33 -12.01 -1.37
CA ALA A 3 2.20 -11.00 -0.76
C ALA A 3 1.40 -9.81 -0.23
N LEU A 4 1.91 -9.18 0.85
CA LEU A 4 1.39 -7.92 1.37
C LEU A 4 2.25 -6.76 0.84
N LEU A 5 1.64 -5.78 0.19
CA LEU A 5 2.26 -4.53 -0.20
C LEU A 5 1.85 -3.41 0.77
N ILE A 6 2.84 -2.73 1.32
CA ILE A 6 2.68 -1.57 2.22
C ILE A 6 3.26 -0.37 1.50
N ILE A 7 2.39 0.52 1.00
CA ILE A 7 2.77 1.60 0.09
C ILE A 7 2.97 2.91 0.85
N ASP A 8 4.14 3.54 0.69
CA ASP A 8 4.49 4.91 1.05
C ASP A 8 4.09 5.35 2.48
N MET A 9 4.21 4.45 3.44
CA MET A 9 4.01 4.76 4.85
C MET A 9 5.25 5.41 5.46
N GLN A 10 5.58 6.62 4.95
CA GLN A 10 6.80 7.38 5.26
C GLN A 10 6.50 8.61 6.11
N LYS A 11 7.43 8.98 7.00
CA LYS A 11 7.28 10.08 7.98
C LYS A 11 6.80 11.39 7.35
N GLY A 12 7.31 11.78 6.19
CA GLY A 12 6.93 13.02 5.52
C GLY A 12 5.46 13.08 5.08
N SER A 13 4.82 11.92 4.86
CA SER A 13 3.39 11.84 4.54
C SER A 13 2.50 11.99 5.76
N PHE A 14 3.02 11.86 6.98
CA PHE A 14 2.26 11.73 8.23
C PHE A 14 2.65 12.78 9.30
N LYS A 15 3.34 13.84 8.95
CA LYS A 15 3.68 14.92 9.89
C LYS A 15 2.83 16.16 9.62
N PRO A 16 1.95 16.56 10.57
CA PRO A 16 1.56 15.85 11.79
C PRO A 16 0.72 14.59 11.50
N TYR A 17 0.65 13.64 12.43
CA TYR A 17 -0.13 12.39 12.26
C TYR A 17 -1.62 12.63 11.99
N THR A 18 -2.15 13.74 12.42
CA THR A 18 -3.52 14.19 12.13
C THR A 18 -3.75 14.60 10.67
N LEU A 19 -2.69 14.70 9.86
CA LEU A 19 -2.80 15.02 8.42
C LEU A 19 -3.52 13.90 7.65
N ARG A 20 -3.37 12.65 8.09
CA ARG A 20 -4.02 11.49 7.50
C ARG A 20 -5.14 10.99 8.41
N HIS A 21 -6.18 10.43 7.79
CA HIS A 21 -7.29 9.85 8.53
C HIS A 21 -6.86 8.56 9.24
N ASP A 22 -7.22 8.42 10.51
CA ASP A 22 -7.00 7.21 11.33
C ASP A 22 -5.59 6.62 11.21
N THR A 23 -4.56 7.46 11.28
CA THR A 23 -3.16 7.06 11.07
C THR A 23 -2.77 5.89 11.96
N LEU A 24 -3.00 6.00 13.29
CA LEU A 24 -2.59 4.95 14.25
C LEU A 24 -3.38 3.66 14.04
N GLY A 25 -4.70 3.73 13.85
CA GLY A 25 -5.51 2.56 13.56
C GLY A 25 -5.11 1.86 12.26
N THR A 26 -4.73 2.63 11.22
CA THR A 26 -4.21 2.06 9.97
C THR A 26 -2.88 1.35 10.20
N ILE A 27 -1.96 1.93 10.98
CA ILE A 27 -0.69 1.31 11.35
C ILE A 27 -0.90 0.00 12.11
N ASP A 28 -1.78 -0.01 13.11
CA ASP A 28 -2.08 -1.20 13.92
C ASP A 28 -2.62 -2.34 13.05
N ARG A 29 -3.51 -2.04 12.10
CA ARG A 29 -4.06 -3.03 11.16
C ARG A 29 -2.98 -3.55 10.20
N ILE A 30 -2.12 -2.70 9.67
CA ILE A 30 -1.00 -3.11 8.82
C ILE A 30 -0.03 -4.01 9.59
N ASN A 31 0.31 -3.68 10.84
CA ASN A 31 1.17 -4.51 11.68
C ASN A 31 0.56 -5.89 11.94
N SER A 32 -0.73 -5.94 12.25
CA SER A 32 -1.48 -7.18 12.45
C SER A 32 -1.45 -8.08 11.20
N LEU A 33 -1.69 -7.50 10.02
CA LEU A 33 -1.60 -8.20 8.74
C LEU A 33 -0.17 -8.67 8.45
N SER A 34 0.82 -7.80 8.66
CA SER A 34 2.23 -8.13 8.44
C SER A 34 2.67 -9.33 9.27
N ALA A 35 2.26 -9.38 10.54
CA ALA A 35 2.51 -10.51 11.43
C ALA A 35 1.86 -11.79 10.90
N ALA A 36 0.59 -11.72 10.46
CA ALA A 36 -0.13 -12.86 9.90
C ALA A 36 0.50 -13.37 8.59
N PHE A 37 0.93 -12.46 7.69
CA PHE A 37 1.62 -12.83 6.45
C PHE A 37 2.94 -13.53 6.73
N ARG A 38 3.75 -12.99 7.64
CA ARG A 38 5.03 -13.61 8.04
C ARG A 38 4.85 -14.98 8.68
N THR A 39 3.83 -15.15 9.54
CA THR A 39 3.49 -16.45 10.14
C THR A 39 3.15 -17.52 9.09
N ASN A 40 2.52 -17.10 7.99
CA ASN A 40 2.18 -17.97 6.87
C ASN A 40 3.29 -18.04 5.80
N HIS A 41 4.48 -17.52 6.09
CA HIS A 41 5.63 -17.48 5.18
C HIS A 41 5.36 -16.71 3.87
N TYR A 42 4.43 -15.76 3.88
CA TYR A 42 4.17 -14.87 2.76
C TYR A 42 5.01 -13.58 2.88
N PRO A 43 5.59 -13.10 1.77
CA PRO A 43 6.39 -11.88 1.78
C PRO A 43 5.60 -10.64 2.19
N VAL A 44 6.24 -9.79 3.00
CA VAL A 44 5.84 -8.42 3.28
C VAL A 44 6.77 -7.50 2.50
N ILE A 45 6.21 -6.62 1.67
CA ILE A 45 6.94 -5.76 0.76
C ILE A 45 6.58 -4.30 1.07
N PHE A 46 7.56 -3.54 1.52
CA PHE A 46 7.47 -2.11 1.72
C PHE A 46 7.81 -1.39 0.41
N ILE A 47 6.89 -0.58 -0.09
CA ILE A 47 7.12 0.32 -1.19
C ILE A 47 7.44 1.69 -0.62
N GLN A 48 8.54 2.30 -1.05
CA GLN A 48 9.06 3.54 -0.49
C GLN A 48 9.30 4.56 -1.60
N HIS A 49 8.67 5.71 -1.50
CA HIS A 49 8.79 6.77 -2.51
C HIS A 49 10.12 7.51 -2.36
N ASP A 50 10.87 7.60 -3.45
CA ASP A 50 12.01 8.48 -3.66
C ASP A 50 11.52 9.72 -4.41
N GLY A 51 11.34 10.80 -3.70
CA GLY A 51 10.85 12.08 -4.22
C GLY A 51 11.97 13.04 -4.61
N THR A 52 13.14 12.54 -5.00
CA THR A 52 14.28 13.37 -5.43
C THR A 52 13.88 14.33 -6.54
N ARG A 53 12.98 13.93 -7.45
CA ARG A 53 12.49 14.78 -8.54
C ARG A 53 11.58 15.92 -8.07
N GLU A 54 10.88 15.73 -6.97
CA GLU A 54 9.97 16.68 -6.34
C GLU A 54 10.66 17.48 -5.23
N ASN A 55 11.96 17.22 -4.98
CA ASN A 55 12.75 17.79 -3.89
C ASN A 55 12.13 17.57 -2.49
N CYS A 56 11.56 16.38 -2.29
CA CYS A 56 11.02 15.90 -1.01
C CYS A 56 11.26 14.39 -0.90
N PHE A 57 11.07 13.79 0.27
CA PHE A 57 11.33 12.37 0.49
C PHE A 57 12.69 11.91 -0.06
N LEU A 58 13.72 12.72 0.18
CA LEU A 58 15.08 12.42 -0.31
C LEU A 58 15.61 11.16 0.42
N PRO A 59 16.12 10.15 -0.31
CA PRO A 59 16.70 8.96 0.32
C PRO A 59 17.73 9.31 1.41
N GLY A 60 17.51 8.78 2.63
CA GLY A 60 18.30 9.06 3.81
C GLY A 60 17.88 10.30 4.61
N ALA A 61 16.92 11.10 4.15
CA ALA A 61 16.33 12.17 4.93
C ALA A 61 15.23 11.65 5.88
N GLU A 62 14.91 12.40 6.93
CA GLU A 62 13.93 12.00 7.94
C GLU A 62 12.52 11.79 7.36
N ASP A 63 12.10 12.64 6.43
CA ASP A 63 10.79 12.54 5.76
C ASP A 63 10.66 11.31 4.87
N TRP A 64 11.78 10.80 4.36
CA TRP A 64 11.84 9.57 3.55
C TRP A 64 11.69 8.30 4.39
N GLU A 65 12.10 8.31 5.67
CA GLU A 65 12.05 7.13 6.52
C GLU A 65 10.62 6.59 6.68
N ILE A 66 10.49 5.26 6.75
CA ILE A 66 9.25 4.58 7.11
C ILE A 66 8.85 4.97 8.54
N LEU A 67 7.55 5.05 8.80
CA LEU A 67 7.01 5.34 10.14
C LEU A 67 7.58 4.34 11.16
N PRO A 68 8.11 4.82 12.29
CA PRO A 68 8.78 3.96 13.27
C PRO A 68 7.82 3.00 13.99
N GLU A 69 6.51 3.29 13.97
CA GLU A 69 5.47 2.43 14.53
C GLU A 69 5.13 1.22 13.64
N LEU A 70 5.56 1.22 12.38
CA LEU A 70 5.42 0.06 11.52
C LEU A 70 6.50 -0.98 11.83
N GLU A 71 6.06 -2.18 12.16
CA GLU A 71 6.94 -3.30 12.42
C GLU A 71 7.58 -3.81 11.12
N ARG A 72 8.82 -3.41 10.90
CA ARG A 72 9.63 -3.89 9.78
C ARG A 72 10.69 -4.86 10.27
N LEU A 73 10.73 -6.05 9.68
CA LEU A 73 11.71 -7.08 10.02
C LEU A 73 12.83 -7.18 8.96
N PRO A 74 14.01 -7.73 9.31
CA PRO A 74 15.14 -7.83 8.38
C PRO A 74 14.87 -8.61 7.09
N ASN A 75 13.91 -9.53 7.11
CA ASN A 75 13.53 -10.34 5.96
C ASN A 75 12.44 -9.70 5.08
N ASP A 76 11.90 -8.56 5.50
CA ASP A 76 10.95 -7.82 4.67
C ASP A 76 11.66 -7.17 3.49
N ILE A 77 10.97 -7.16 2.36
CA ILE A 77 11.52 -6.59 1.13
C ILE A 77 11.21 -5.10 1.11
N THR A 78 12.17 -4.29 0.67
CA THR A 78 11.94 -2.86 0.41
C THR A 78 12.23 -2.56 -1.04
N ILE A 79 11.29 -1.87 -1.70
CA ILE A 79 11.40 -1.46 -3.11
C ILE A 79 11.20 0.05 -3.19
N SER A 80 12.17 0.75 -3.75
CA SER A 80 12.06 2.18 -4.02
C SER A 80 11.34 2.44 -5.34
N LYS A 81 10.51 3.49 -5.37
CA LYS A 81 9.84 3.99 -6.59
C LYS A 81 9.94 5.50 -6.71
N THR A 82 9.82 6.01 -7.92
CA THR A 82 9.87 7.45 -8.24
C THR A 82 8.60 7.96 -8.93
N ALA A 83 7.51 7.22 -8.85
CA ALA A 83 6.20 7.56 -9.43
C ALA A 83 5.08 7.05 -8.51
N ASN A 84 3.82 7.40 -8.79
CA ASN A 84 2.69 6.86 -8.02
C ASN A 84 2.56 5.34 -8.17
N ASP A 85 2.79 4.81 -9.38
CA ASP A 85 2.75 3.38 -9.66
C ASP A 85 3.99 2.67 -9.10
N ALA A 86 3.76 1.68 -8.22
CA ALA A 86 4.85 0.88 -7.64
C ALA A 86 5.53 -0.05 -8.66
N PHE A 87 4.92 -0.30 -9.81
CA PHE A 87 5.51 -1.10 -10.89
C PHE A 87 6.34 -0.26 -11.87
N TYR A 88 6.16 1.07 -11.89
CA TYR A 88 6.79 1.92 -12.89
C TYR A 88 8.30 2.04 -12.66
N LYS A 89 9.08 1.37 -13.53
CA LYS A 89 10.56 1.36 -13.51
C LYS A 89 11.15 0.95 -12.17
N THR A 90 10.54 -0.06 -11.51
CA THR A 90 11.02 -0.66 -10.26
C THR A 90 11.29 -2.14 -10.46
N SER A 91 11.92 -2.77 -9.47
CA SER A 91 12.10 -4.23 -9.43
C SER A 91 10.86 -5.00 -8.95
N LEU A 92 9.71 -4.34 -8.70
CA LEU A 92 8.55 -5.00 -8.10
C LEU A 92 8.07 -6.19 -8.96
N GLN A 93 7.90 -5.98 -10.27
CA GLN A 93 7.43 -7.04 -11.18
C GLN A 93 8.37 -8.26 -11.18
N GLU A 94 9.68 -8.02 -11.21
CA GLU A 94 10.71 -9.06 -11.17
C GLU A 94 10.67 -9.81 -9.84
N THR A 95 10.67 -9.08 -8.71
CA THR A 95 10.59 -9.64 -7.36
C THR A 95 9.35 -10.53 -7.18
N LEU A 96 8.19 -10.09 -7.68
CA LEU A 96 6.95 -10.88 -7.61
C LEU A 96 7.03 -12.15 -8.45
N SER A 97 7.61 -12.05 -9.66
CA SER A 97 7.78 -13.17 -10.58
C SER A 97 8.73 -14.23 -10.03
N GLU A 98 9.91 -13.83 -9.55
CA GLU A 98 10.90 -14.73 -8.95
C GLU A 98 10.34 -15.53 -7.76
N LYS A 99 9.44 -14.92 -6.99
CA LYS A 99 8.78 -15.55 -5.84
C LYS A 99 7.47 -16.25 -6.21
N SER A 100 7.10 -16.32 -7.50
CA SER A 100 5.84 -16.90 -7.97
C SER A 100 4.61 -16.31 -7.26
N ILE A 101 4.64 -15.00 -6.97
CA ILE A 101 3.53 -14.28 -6.33
C ILE A 101 2.51 -13.94 -7.41
N THR A 102 1.25 -14.29 -7.18
CA THR A 102 0.12 -14.06 -8.07
C THR A 102 -1.04 -13.33 -7.40
N GLU A 103 -0.98 -13.21 -6.07
CA GLU A 103 -2.01 -12.56 -5.25
C GLU A 103 -1.38 -11.44 -4.44
N LEU A 104 -1.95 -10.24 -4.53
CA LEU A 104 -1.47 -9.04 -3.85
C LEU A 104 -2.53 -8.52 -2.89
N PHE A 105 -2.12 -8.31 -1.65
CA PHE A 105 -2.90 -7.61 -0.63
C PHE A 105 -2.30 -6.22 -0.49
N ILE A 106 -3.10 -5.17 -0.71
CA ILE A 106 -2.59 -3.81 -0.85
C ILE A 106 -3.08 -2.92 0.29
N THR A 107 -2.13 -2.24 0.94
CA THR A 107 -2.32 -1.29 2.05
C THR A 107 -1.48 -0.03 1.81
N GLY A 108 -1.67 1.01 2.63
CA GLY A 108 -0.75 2.15 2.70
C GLY A 108 -1.35 3.51 2.38
N CYS A 109 -0.54 4.40 1.81
CA CYS A 109 -0.83 5.82 1.56
C CYS A 109 -0.35 6.26 0.16
N ALA A 110 -1.00 7.18 -0.50
CA ALA A 110 -2.33 7.68 -0.19
C ALA A 110 -3.35 6.96 -1.06
N THR A 111 -4.53 6.74 -0.51
CA THR A 111 -5.68 6.07 -1.15
C THR A 111 -5.85 6.47 -2.61
N ASP A 112 -5.95 7.76 -2.86
CA ASP A 112 -6.29 8.40 -4.14
C ASP A 112 -5.08 8.71 -5.04
N PHE A 113 -3.88 8.30 -4.65
CA PHE A 113 -2.63 8.45 -5.42
C PHE A 113 -1.93 7.10 -5.61
N CYS A 114 -0.91 6.83 -4.78
CA CYS A 114 -0.03 5.69 -4.98
C CYS A 114 -0.75 4.35 -4.80
N VAL A 115 -1.71 4.28 -3.88
CA VAL A 115 -2.52 3.07 -3.64
C VAL A 115 -3.37 2.77 -4.88
N ASP A 116 -4.22 3.72 -5.31
CA ASP A 116 -5.09 3.57 -6.48
C ASP A 116 -4.31 3.25 -7.75
N THR A 117 -3.23 4.00 -8.01
CA THR A 117 -2.42 3.80 -9.20
C THR A 117 -1.78 2.41 -9.23
N THR A 118 -1.25 1.95 -8.10
CA THR A 118 -0.63 0.61 -7.98
C THR A 118 -1.66 -0.50 -8.12
N ILE A 119 -2.87 -0.34 -7.56
CA ILE A 119 -3.99 -1.29 -7.72
C ILE A 119 -4.31 -1.47 -9.21
N LYS A 120 -4.53 -0.38 -9.94
CA LYS A 120 -4.86 -0.41 -11.37
C LYS A 120 -3.75 -1.03 -12.22
N SER A 121 -2.49 -0.72 -11.88
CA SER A 121 -1.33 -1.32 -12.52
C SER A 121 -1.24 -2.82 -12.26
N ALA A 122 -1.48 -3.27 -11.03
CA ALA A 122 -1.51 -4.69 -10.68
C ALA A 122 -2.61 -5.46 -11.44
N LEU A 123 -3.82 -4.90 -11.52
CA LEU A 123 -4.92 -5.48 -12.29
C LEU A 123 -4.58 -5.62 -13.77
N SER A 124 -3.94 -4.60 -14.38
CA SER A 124 -3.51 -4.63 -15.79
C SER A 124 -2.42 -5.67 -16.06
N LYS A 125 -1.78 -6.20 -15.01
CA LYS A 125 -0.75 -7.25 -15.05
C LYS A 125 -1.29 -8.61 -14.62
N ASP A 126 -2.60 -8.75 -14.53
CA ASP A 126 -3.29 -10.00 -14.17
C ASP A 126 -2.98 -10.54 -12.77
N TYR A 127 -2.63 -9.67 -11.81
CA TYR A 127 -2.59 -10.06 -10.42
C TYR A 127 -4.00 -10.21 -9.84
N ASN A 128 -4.20 -11.20 -8.96
CA ASN A 128 -5.37 -11.26 -8.09
C ASN A 128 -5.16 -10.24 -6.95
N VAL A 129 -5.97 -9.19 -6.91
CA VAL A 129 -5.78 -8.07 -5.99
C VAL A 129 -6.88 -8.05 -4.93
N THR A 130 -6.45 -8.00 -3.67
CA THR A 130 -7.29 -7.69 -2.51
C THR A 130 -6.83 -6.36 -1.91
N VAL A 131 -7.69 -5.38 -1.91
CA VAL A 131 -7.48 -4.12 -1.18
C VAL A 131 -7.97 -4.30 0.25
N ILE A 132 -7.15 -3.89 1.22
CA ILE A 132 -7.55 -3.90 2.62
C ILE A 132 -8.37 -2.63 2.88
N GLU A 133 -9.69 -2.79 3.00
CA GLU A 133 -10.70 -1.71 3.09
C GLU A 133 -10.35 -0.65 4.14
N ASP A 134 -9.82 -1.07 5.28
CA ASP A 134 -9.43 -0.26 6.43
C ASP A 134 -7.90 -0.19 6.64
N GLY A 135 -7.13 -0.69 5.68
CA GLY A 135 -5.66 -0.74 5.70
C GLY A 135 -4.97 0.34 4.87
N HIS A 136 -5.72 1.32 4.37
CA HIS A 136 -5.16 2.45 3.63
C HIS A 136 -5.71 3.78 4.15
N THR A 137 -5.00 4.87 3.87
CA THR A 137 -5.38 6.21 4.35
C THR A 137 -5.00 7.31 3.37
N THR A 138 -5.60 8.48 3.58
CA THR A 138 -5.29 9.72 2.86
C THR A 138 -5.57 10.97 3.71
N ALA A 139 -5.24 12.15 3.18
CA ALA A 139 -5.63 13.45 3.74
C ALA A 139 -6.94 13.95 3.12
N SER A 140 -7.59 14.90 3.78
CA SER A 140 -8.68 15.67 3.17
C SER A 140 -8.18 16.40 1.92
N ARG A 141 -9.06 16.53 0.93
CA ARG A 141 -8.84 17.22 -0.33
C ARG A 141 -9.68 18.49 -0.38
N PRO A 142 -9.46 19.38 -1.35
CA PRO A 142 -10.20 20.66 -1.43
C PRO A 142 -11.74 20.51 -1.43
N PHE A 143 -12.24 19.38 -1.94
CA PHE A 143 -13.69 19.16 -2.13
C PHE A 143 -14.24 17.94 -1.37
N LEU A 144 -13.39 17.15 -0.73
CA LEU A 144 -13.77 15.91 -0.03
C LEU A 144 -12.93 15.75 1.24
N ASP A 145 -13.54 15.39 2.33
CA ASP A 145 -12.80 14.95 3.51
C ASP A 145 -12.17 13.55 3.31
N ALA A 146 -11.20 13.22 4.12
CA ALA A 146 -10.47 11.97 3.98
C ALA A 146 -11.37 10.72 4.10
N PRO A 147 -12.34 10.64 5.04
CA PRO A 147 -13.30 9.53 5.08
C PRO A 147 -14.12 9.39 3.79
N ALA A 148 -14.58 10.50 3.21
CA ALA A 148 -15.33 10.46 1.95
C ALA A 148 -14.47 9.96 0.78
N VAL A 149 -13.20 10.38 0.70
CA VAL A 149 -12.25 9.87 -0.29
C VAL A 149 -12.06 8.36 -0.11
N ILE A 150 -11.77 7.88 1.10
CA ILE A 150 -11.57 6.45 1.40
C ILE A 150 -12.79 5.64 0.99
N ASN A 151 -13.99 6.05 1.44
CA ASN A 151 -15.23 5.35 1.13
C ASN A 151 -15.54 5.33 -0.37
N HIS A 152 -15.28 6.45 -1.07
CA HIS A 152 -15.46 6.54 -2.52
C HIS A 152 -14.55 5.55 -3.25
N TYR A 153 -13.27 5.47 -2.89
CA TYR A 153 -12.32 4.57 -3.55
C TYR A 153 -12.61 3.10 -3.21
N ASN A 154 -13.01 2.76 -1.98
CA ASN A 154 -13.44 1.42 -1.62
C ASN A 154 -14.64 0.97 -2.46
N TRP A 155 -15.64 1.85 -2.64
CA TRP A 155 -16.77 1.59 -3.51
C TRP A 155 -16.33 1.44 -4.98
N LEU A 156 -15.51 2.38 -5.48
CA LEU A 156 -15.04 2.39 -6.87
C LEU A 156 -14.29 1.09 -7.20
N TRP A 157 -13.37 0.67 -6.35
CA TRP A 157 -12.61 -0.56 -6.56
C TRP A 157 -13.50 -1.81 -6.53
N ALA A 158 -14.45 -1.89 -5.62
CA ALA A 158 -15.38 -3.02 -5.53
C ALA A 158 -16.29 -3.15 -6.78
N ASP A 159 -16.58 -2.02 -7.45
CA ASP A 159 -17.45 -1.93 -8.64
C ASP A 159 -16.66 -1.97 -9.97
N MET A 160 -15.34 -1.99 -9.94
CA MET A 160 -14.53 -2.04 -11.15
C MET A 160 -14.79 -3.30 -11.98
N SER A 161 -14.86 -3.13 -13.31
CA SER A 161 -14.88 -4.26 -14.25
C SER A 161 -13.66 -5.15 -14.05
N PRO A 162 -13.85 -6.47 -13.97
CA PRO A 162 -12.74 -7.39 -13.78
C PRO A 162 -11.81 -7.43 -15.01
N THR A 163 -10.53 -7.63 -14.77
CA THR A 163 -9.56 -8.12 -15.74
C THR A 163 -9.59 -9.66 -15.71
N LYS A 164 -8.47 -10.32 -15.49
CA LYS A 164 -8.45 -11.77 -15.25
C LYS A 164 -9.16 -12.16 -13.96
N TYR A 165 -9.05 -11.32 -12.93
CA TYR A 165 -9.67 -11.51 -11.62
C TYR A 165 -10.55 -10.30 -11.28
N LYS A 166 -11.60 -10.54 -10.48
CA LYS A 166 -12.37 -9.47 -9.86
C LYS A 166 -11.59 -8.96 -8.65
N LEU A 167 -11.43 -7.65 -8.54
CA LEU A 167 -10.83 -7.04 -7.37
C LEU A 167 -11.73 -7.25 -6.14
N ALA A 168 -11.11 -7.62 -5.02
CA ALA A 168 -11.76 -7.72 -3.72
C ALA A 168 -11.41 -6.51 -2.84
N VAL A 169 -12.37 -6.00 -2.09
CA VAL A 169 -12.16 -4.99 -1.03
C VAL A 169 -12.66 -5.62 0.26
N VAL A 170 -11.75 -5.83 1.23
CA VAL A 170 -12.00 -6.67 2.41
C VAL A 170 -11.39 -6.02 3.65
N LYS A 171 -12.12 -6.01 4.77
CA LYS A 171 -11.60 -5.52 6.05
C LYS A 171 -10.51 -6.43 6.61
N THR A 172 -9.61 -5.83 7.37
CA THR A 172 -8.51 -6.55 8.04
C THR A 172 -9.02 -7.76 8.83
N CYS A 173 -10.12 -7.62 9.57
CA CYS A 173 -10.67 -8.70 10.40
C CYS A 173 -11.25 -9.88 9.61
N ASP A 174 -11.56 -9.69 8.32
CA ASP A 174 -12.16 -10.71 7.46
C ASP A 174 -11.13 -11.42 6.55
N ILE A 175 -9.85 -11.08 6.69
CA ILE A 175 -8.77 -11.68 5.90
C ILE A 175 -8.48 -13.10 6.41
N LEU A 176 -8.57 -14.05 5.49
CA LEU A 176 -8.20 -15.45 5.70
C LEU A 176 -6.94 -15.78 4.86
N LEU A 177 -5.83 -16.11 5.51
CA LEU A 177 -4.53 -16.43 4.89
C LEU A 177 -4.29 -17.91 4.76
#